data_4b55f60bf9f27cfbb883cd81dfa427c9
#
_entry.id   4b55f60bf9f27cfbb883cd81dfa427c9
#
_cell.length_a   1.000
_cell.length_b   1.000
_cell.length_c   1.000
_cell.angle_alpha   90.00
_cell.angle_beta   90.00
_cell.angle_gamma   90.00
#
_symmetry.space_group_name_H-M   'P 1'
#
loop_
_entity.id
_entity.type
_entity.pdbx_description
1 polymer ?
#
loop_
_entity_poly.entity_id
_entity_poly.type
_entity_poly.pdbx_seq_one_letter_code
_entity_poly.pdbx_strand_id
1 'polypeptide(L)'
;DQGRYTEILLTGDIHAVNAEAIGVSRRAVKTITYAFLYGAGNAKIGYTYDKQLSETAAKKKGREIREAYVAAIPGLKELLEAVHKASTRGYVRGLDNRRILCDSRHKSLNYLIQGSSAVIAKKWMVLVNEKLPKHTHQLAFVHDELQFETNKEEVEDLKFLLELTAVQAGEFYKLRCPIAAESQSG
;
A
#
# COMPACT_ATOMS: atom_id res chain seq x y z
N ASP A 1 0.73 17.67 -2.29
CA ASP A 1 1.39 17.90 -0.98
C ASP A 1 2.89 18.23 -1.12
N GLN A 2 3.34 18.39 -2.35
CA GLN A 2 4.74 18.72 -2.70
C GLN A 2 5.79 17.74 -2.10
N GLY A 3 5.40 16.51 -1.84
CA GLY A 3 6.28 15.47 -1.30
C GLY A 3 6.33 15.37 0.24
N ARG A 4 5.64 16.24 0.97
CA ARG A 4 5.64 16.24 2.43
C ARG A 4 5.22 14.89 3.05
N TYR A 5 4.20 14.24 2.51
CA TYR A 5 3.76 12.93 3.00
C TYR A 5 4.81 11.85 2.73
N THR A 6 5.47 11.91 1.56
CA THR A 6 6.59 11.03 1.21
C THR A 6 7.77 11.23 2.16
N GLU A 7 8.11 12.47 2.49
CA GLU A 7 9.18 12.78 3.44
C GLU A 7 8.89 12.16 4.83
N ILE A 8 7.68 12.35 5.35
CA ILE A 8 7.26 11.75 6.63
C ILE A 8 7.31 10.22 6.56
N LEU A 9 6.90 9.63 5.44
CA LEU A 9 6.94 8.17 5.24
C LEU A 9 8.37 7.61 5.28
N LEU A 10 9.34 8.35 4.73
CA LEU A 10 10.74 7.90 4.62
C LEU A 10 11.59 8.20 5.86
N THR A 11 11.28 9.27 6.59
CA THR A 11 12.14 9.78 7.68
C THR A 11 11.49 9.70 9.07
N GLY A 12 10.19 9.41 9.13
CA GLY A 12 9.42 9.45 10.36
C GLY A 12 8.47 8.28 10.55
N ASP A 13 7.59 8.41 11.54
CA ASP A 13 6.51 7.47 11.80
C ASP A 13 5.18 8.05 11.30
N ILE A 14 4.81 7.69 10.07
CA ILE A 14 3.58 8.16 9.43
C ILE A 14 2.32 7.77 10.24
N HIS A 15 2.37 6.65 10.96
CA HIS A 15 1.25 6.25 11.81
C HIS A 15 1.14 7.12 13.06
N ALA A 16 2.26 7.56 13.64
CA ALA A 16 2.24 8.50 14.78
C ALA A 16 1.69 9.86 14.33
N VAL A 17 2.16 10.40 13.22
CA VAL A 17 1.68 11.67 12.66
C VAL A 17 0.17 11.61 12.35
N ASN A 18 -0.28 10.56 11.70
CA ASN A 18 -1.71 10.39 11.38
C ASN A 18 -2.54 10.17 12.66
N ALA A 19 -2.02 9.48 13.67
CA ALA A 19 -2.71 9.25 14.94
C ALA A 19 -2.99 10.57 15.69
N GLU A 20 -1.99 11.44 15.75
CA GLU A 20 -2.10 12.77 16.35
C GLU A 20 -3.13 13.62 15.58
N ALA A 21 -3.04 13.64 14.24
CA ALA A 21 -3.92 14.44 13.39
C ALA A 21 -5.41 14.06 13.50
N ILE A 22 -5.74 12.80 13.80
CA ILE A 22 -7.12 12.31 13.89
C ILE A 22 -7.58 11.99 15.32
N GLY A 23 -6.71 12.19 16.31
CA GLY A 23 -7.05 12.02 17.73
C GLY A 23 -7.31 10.57 18.15
N VAL A 24 -6.53 9.60 17.63
CA VAL A 24 -6.63 8.17 17.99
C VAL A 24 -5.26 7.62 18.37
N SER A 25 -5.22 6.42 18.97
CA SER A 25 -3.95 5.78 19.27
C SER A 25 -3.20 5.33 17.98
N ARG A 26 -1.87 5.28 18.03
CA ARG A 26 -1.02 4.76 16.93
C ARG A 26 -1.44 3.35 16.47
N ARG A 27 -1.83 2.48 17.41
CA ARG A 27 -2.34 1.15 17.07
C ARG A 27 -3.66 1.21 16.32
N ALA A 28 -4.57 2.07 16.76
CA ALA A 28 -5.87 2.25 16.11
C ALA A 28 -5.71 2.83 14.70
N VAL A 29 -4.85 3.86 14.51
CA VAL A 29 -4.66 4.46 13.20
C VAL A 29 -4.10 3.47 12.16
N LYS A 30 -3.19 2.58 12.55
CA LYS A 30 -2.69 1.54 11.65
C LYS A 30 -3.85 0.69 11.11
N THR A 31 -4.73 0.22 11.98
CA THR A 31 -5.91 -0.58 11.58
C THR A 31 -6.91 0.26 10.78
N ILE A 32 -7.12 1.52 11.15
CA ILE A 32 -7.99 2.46 10.43
C ILE A 32 -7.46 2.71 9.02
N THR A 33 -6.16 2.92 8.85
CA THR A 33 -5.52 3.10 7.54
C THR A 33 -5.79 1.91 6.62
N TYR A 34 -5.55 0.69 7.10
CA TYR A 34 -5.86 -0.50 6.31
C TYR A 34 -7.36 -0.63 6.03
N ALA A 35 -8.22 -0.45 7.04
CA ALA A 35 -9.66 -0.51 6.85
C ALA A 35 -10.13 0.52 5.80
N PHE A 36 -9.56 1.73 5.82
CA PHE A 36 -9.85 2.78 4.84
C PHE A 36 -9.40 2.37 3.43
N LEU A 37 -8.16 1.92 3.27
CA LEU A 37 -7.60 1.49 1.99
C LEU A 37 -8.36 0.30 1.39
N TYR A 38 -8.82 -0.62 2.23
CA TYR A 38 -9.65 -1.76 1.81
C TYR A 38 -11.14 -1.45 1.65
N GLY A 39 -11.52 -0.17 1.69
CA GLY A 39 -12.90 0.27 1.43
C GLY A 39 -13.90 -0.11 2.51
N ALA A 40 -13.45 -0.28 3.76
CA ALA A 40 -14.34 -0.58 4.88
C ALA A 40 -15.41 0.51 5.07
N GLY A 41 -16.65 0.11 5.35
CA GLY A 41 -17.72 1.02 5.68
C GLY A 41 -17.52 1.71 7.03
N ASN A 42 -18.25 2.81 7.27
CA ASN A 42 -18.10 3.62 8.48
C ASN A 42 -18.32 2.82 9.77
N ALA A 43 -19.30 1.88 9.80
CA ALA A 43 -19.51 1.04 10.98
C ALA A 43 -18.24 0.26 11.35
N LYS A 44 -17.56 -0.37 10.38
CA LYS A 44 -16.32 -1.13 10.61
C LYS A 44 -15.19 -0.26 11.15
N ILE A 45 -15.05 0.96 10.63
CA ILE A 45 -14.08 1.94 11.15
C ILE A 45 -14.41 2.33 12.59
N GLY A 46 -15.70 2.59 12.88
CA GLY A 46 -16.15 2.90 14.24
C GLY A 46 -15.90 1.78 15.24
N TYR A 47 -16.15 0.52 14.86
CA TYR A 47 -15.84 -0.64 15.70
C TYR A 47 -14.35 -0.89 15.91
N THR A 48 -13.49 -0.39 15.00
CA THR A 48 -12.04 -0.41 15.22
C THR A 48 -11.63 0.55 16.33
N TYR A 49 -12.36 1.66 16.48
CA TYR A 49 -12.16 2.62 17.57
C TYR A 49 -12.67 2.07 18.91
N ASP A 50 -13.91 1.59 18.94
CA ASP A 50 -14.55 0.99 20.10
C ASP A 50 -15.56 -0.10 19.69
N LYS A 51 -15.27 -1.33 20.10
CA LYS A 51 -16.08 -2.51 19.76
C LYS A 51 -17.43 -2.56 20.48
N GLN A 52 -17.62 -1.77 21.55
CA GLN A 52 -18.83 -1.76 22.36
C GLN A 52 -19.88 -0.75 21.87
N LEU A 53 -19.57 0.04 20.84
CA LEU A 53 -20.52 0.99 20.28
C LEU A 53 -21.76 0.28 19.69
N SER A 54 -22.92 0.92 19.82
CA SER A 54 -24.07 0.53 19.01
C SER A 54 -23.77 0.76 17.52
N GLU A 55 -24.48 0.06 16.63
CA GLU A 55 -24.27 0.21 15.19
C GLU A 55 -24.39 1.66 14.70
N THR A 56 -25.39 2.39 15.22
CA THR A 56 -25.60 3.81 14.90
C THR A 56 -24.43 4.67 15.38
N ALA A 57 -23.97 4.46 16.61
CA ALA A 57 -22.82 5.17 17.16
C ALA A 57 -21.53 4.83 16.42
N ALA A 58 -21.32 3.56 16.07
CA ALA A 58 -20.18 3.12 15.26
C ALA A 58 -20.18 3.75 13.87
N LYS A 59 -21.34 3.83 13.19
CA LYS A 59 -21.46 4.51 11.88
C LYS A 59 -21.13 6.00 11.99
N LYS A 60 -21.62 6.68 13.05
CA LYS A 60 -21.33 8.09 13.29
C LYS A 60 -19.84 8.31 13.56
N LYS A 61 -19.28 7.56 14.52
CA LYS A 61 -17.86 7.66 14.88
C LYS A 61 -16.94 7.32 13.72
N GLY A 62 -17.26 6.30 12.96
CA GLY A 62 -16.49 5.91 11.79
C GLY A 62 -16.52 6.95 10.66
N ARG A 63 -17.62 7.71 10.52
CA ARG A 63 -17.69 8.85 9.61
C ARG A 63 -16.76 9.97 10.07
N GLU A 64 -16.81 10.36 11.33
CA GLU A 64 -15.94 11.39 11.93
C GLU A 64 -14.46 11.05 11.70
N ILE A 65 -14.07 9.79 12.01
CA ILE A 65 -12.70 9.31 11.81
C ILE A 65 -12.30 9.36 10.34
N ARG A 66 -13.18 8.93 9.42
CA ARG A 66 -12.93 8.97 7.98
C ARG A 66 -12.71 10.38 7.47
N GLU A 67 -13.55 11.32 7.88
CA GLU A 67 -13.45 12.72 7.49
C GLU A 67 -12.15 13.33 8.01
N ALA A 68 -11.80 13.08 9.27
CA ALA A 68 -10.55 13.53 9.88
C ALA A 68 -9.33 12.91 9.16
N TYR A 69 -9.38 11.62 8.83
CA TYR A 69 -8.30 10.93 8.09
C TYR A 69 -8.08 11.51 6.69
N VAL A 70 -9.16 11.77 5.96
CA VAL A 70 -9.09 12.40 4.63
C VAL A 70 -8.56 13.82 4.71
N ALA A 71 -8.98 14.58 5.73
CA ALA A 71 -8.50 15.96 5.93
C ALA A 71 -7.03 16.03 6.35
N ALA A 72 -6.54 15.04 7.12
CA ALA A 72 -5.17 14.99 7.60
C ALA A 72 -4.13 14.70 6.49
N ILE A 73 -4.55 14.08 5.39
CA ILE A 73 -3.65 13.69 4.29
C ILE A 73 -3.88 14.59 3.07
N PRO A 74 -2.98 15.56 2.80
CA PRO A 74 -3.11 16.46 1.67
C PRO A 74 -3.20 15.72 0.33
N GLY A 75 -4.20 16.07 -0.48
CA GLY A 75 -4.45 15.45 -1.79
C GLY A 75 -5.24 14.15 -1.76
N LEU A 76 -5.53 13.58 -0.58
CA LEU A 76 -6.29 12.33 -0.49
C LEU A 76 -7.74 12.49 -0.94
N LYS A 77 -8.36 13.62 -0.62
CA LYS A 77 -9.73 13.94 -1.05
C LYS A 77 -9.83 13.98 -2.56
N GLU A 78 -8.94 14.72 -3.20
CA GLU A 78 -8.86 14.86 -4.66
C GLU A 78 -8.59 13.52 -5.34
N LEU A 79 -7.71 12.70 -4.77
CA LEU A 79 -7.46 11.34 -5.25
C LEU A 79 -8.72 10.48 -5.20
N LEU A 80 -9.44 10.49 -4.07
CA LEU A 80 -10.69 9.75 -3.92
C LEU A 80 -11.74 10.18 -4.94
N GLU A 81 -11.92 11.48 -5.13
CA GLU A 81 -12.87 12.04 -6.10
C GLU A 81 -12.50 11.64 -7.53
N ALA A 82 -11.21 11.72 -7.89
CA ALA A 82 -10.71 11.33 -9.21
C ALA A 82 -10.91 9.83 -9.48
N VAL A 83 -10.59 8.98 -8.51
CA VAL A 83 -10.76 7.52 -8.63
C VAL A 83 -12.23 7.14 -8.68
N HIS A 84 -13.08 7.75 -7.87
CA HIS A 84 -14.54 7.55 -7.91
C HIS A 84 -15.14 7.98 -9.25
N LYS A 85 -14.72 9.14 -9.78
CA LYS A 85 -15.13 9.59 -11.12
C LYS A 85 -14.66 8.62 -12.20
N ALA A 86 -13.42 8.14 -12.12
CA ALA A 86 -12.91 7.17 -13.07
C ALA A 86 -13.71 5.85 -13.03
N SER A 87 -14.08 5.37 -11.85
CA SER A 87 -14.81 4.11 -11.67
C SER A 87 -16.23 4.11 -12.25
N THR A 88 -16.83 5.27 -12.52
CA THR A 88 -18.16 5.35 -13.19
C THR A 88 -18.17 4.73 -14.58
N ARG A 89 -17.00 4.55 -15.19
CA ARG A 89 -16.83 3.85 -16.47
C ARG A 89 -16.77 2.33 -16.36
N GLY A 90 -16.92 1.78 -15.13
CA GLY A 90 -16.79 0.36 -14.82
C GLY A 90 -15.34 -0.11 -14.63
N TYR A 91 -14.34 0.79 -14.71
CA TYR A 91 -12.94 0.45 -14.51
C TYR A 91 -12.11 1.65 -14.06
N VAL A 92 -10.99 1.38 -13.40
CA VAL A 92 -9.89 2.33 -13.19
C VAL A 92 -8.67 1.90 -14.00
N ARG A 93 -7.73 2.84 -14.26
CA ARG A 93 -6.45 2.50 -14.90
C ARG A 93 -5.39 2.27 -13.83
N GLY A 94 -4.75 1.13 -13.89
CA GLY A 94 -3.61 0.79 -13.03
C GLY A 94 -2.33 1.55 -13.44
N LEU A 95 -1.28 1.32 -12.67
CA LEU A 95 0.03 1.95 -12.86
C LEU A 95 0.64 1.67 -14.25
N ASP A 96 0.40 0.49 -14.80
CA ASP A 96 0.81 0.07 -16.13
C ASP A 96 -0.23 0.36 -17.23
N ASN A 97 -1.18 1.26 -16.92
CA ASN A 97 -2.26 1.70 -17.81
C ASN A 97 -3.31 0.63 -18.17
N ARG A 98 -3.22 -0.60 -17.64
CA ARG A 98 -4.27 -1.62 -17.85
C ARG A 98 -5.58 -1.21 -17.20
N ARG A 99 -6.69 -1.72 -17.73
CA ARG A 99 -8.02 -1.53 -17.14
C ARG A 99 -8.21 -2.53 -16.01
N ILE A 100 -8.51 -2.02 -14.82
CA ILE A 100 -8.88 -2.81 -13.64
C ILE A 100 -10.38 -2.63 -13.46
N LEU A 101 -11.15 -3.70 -13.63
CA LEU A 101 -12.61 -3.67 -13.51
C LEU A 101 -13.02 -3.27 -12.09
N CYS A 102 -14.01 -2.40 -12.00
CA CYS A 102 -14.58 -1.91 -10.75
C CYS A 102 -16.08 -2.19 -10.72
N ASP A 103 -16.49 -3.18 -9.96
CA ASP A 103 -17.88 -3.52 -9.68
C ASP A 103 -18.51 -2.61 -8.61
N SER A 104 -17.68 -1.86 -7.89
CA SER A 104 -18.09 -1.10 -6.72
C SER A 104 -17.26 0.18 -6.56
N ARG A 105 -18.00 1.33 -6.57
CA ARG A 105 -17.38 2.65 -6.43
C ARG A 105 -16.56 2.80 -5.14
N HIS A 106 -17.05 2.29 -4.02
CA HIS A 106 -16.36 2.45 -2.72
C HIS A 106 -15.10 1.58 -2.58
N LYS A 107 -14.92 0.57 -3.46
CA LYS A 107 -13.72 -0.27 -3.53
C LYS A 107 -12.72 0.20 -4.59
N SER A 108 -13.05 1.23 -5.37
CA SER A 108 -12.25 1.64 -6.53
C SER A 108 -10.82 2.05 -6.16
N LEU A 109 -10.61 2.71 -5.02
CA LEU A 109 -9.28 3.03 -4.51
C LEU A 109 -8.50 1.76 -4.16
N ASN A 110 -9.15 0.80 -3.52
CA ASN A 110 -8.54 -0.49 -3.18
C ASN A 110 -8.07 -1.24 -4.44
N TYR A 111 -8.92 -1.33 -5.47
CA TYR A 111 -8.54 -1.94 -6.74
C TYR A 111 -7.33 -1.25 -7.38
N LEU A 112 -7.29 0.09 -7.35
CA LEU A 112 -6.18 0.85 -7.89
C LEU A 112 -4.88 0.56 -7.13
N ILE A 113 -4.91 0.60 -5.79
CA ILE A 113 -3.73 0.38 -4.95
C ILE A 113 -3.23 -1.05 -5.09
N GLN A 114 -4.10 -2.05 -4.90
CA GLN A 114 -3.70 -3.46 -4.99
C GLN A 114 -3.21 -3.83 -6.39
N GLY A 115 -3.88 -3.36 -7.44
CA GLY A 115 -3.45 -3.58 -8.81
C GLY A 115 -2.09 -2.96 -9.10
N SER A 116 -1.82 -1.75 -8.59
CA SER A 116 -0.53 -1.08 -8.73
C SER A 116 0.57 -1.79 -7.95
N SER A 117 0.30 -2.22 -6.72
CA SER A 117 1.25 -2.99 -5.90
C SER A 117 1.64 -4.32 -6.58
N ALA A 118 0.65 -5.04 -7.10
CA ALA A 118 0.90 -6.29 -7.82
C ALA A 118 1.76 -6.09 -9.08
N VAL A 119 1.59 -4.98 -9.79
CA VAL A 119 2.38 -4.63 -10.97
C VAL A 119 3.83 -4.32 -10.60
N ILE A 120 4.06 -3.57 -9.52
CA ILE A 120 5.40 -3.27 -9.00
C ILE A 120 6.10 -4.55 -8.56
N ALA A 121 5.43 -5.40 -7.76
CA ALA A 121 6.01 -6.64 -7.26
C ALA A 121 6.36 -7.63 -8.40
N LYS A 122 5.53 -7.71 -9.45
CA LYS A 122 5.83 -8.51 -10.64
C LYS A 122 7.00 -7.94 -11.44
N LYS A 123 7.13 -6.62 -11.54
CA LYS A 123 8.30 -6.01 -12.18
C LYS A 123 9.56 -6.29 -11.39
N TRP A 124 9.49 -6.21 -10.05
CA TRP A 124 10.59 -6.60 -9.18
C TRP A 124 11.01 -8.05 -9.42
N MET A 125 10.07 -8.99 -9.40
CA MET A 125 10.33 -10.40 -9.70
C MET A 125 11.03 -10.60 -11.06
N VAL A 126 10.60 -9.90 -12.11
CA VAL A 126 11.23 -9.98 -13.44
C VAL A 126 12.67 -9.49 -13.40
N LEU A 127 12.92 -8.33 -12.77
CA LEU A 127 14.27 -7.74 -12.67
C LEU A 127 15.22 -8.64 -11.88
N VAL A 128 14.72 -9.30 -10.82
CA VAL A 128 15.50 -10.30 -10.06
C VAL A 128 15.85 -11.47 -10.95
N ASN A 129 14.87 -12.05 -11.65
CA ASN A 129 15.09 -13.24 -12.49
C ASN A 129 16.06 -13.01 -13.66
N GLU A 130 16.17 -11.78 -14.16
CA GLU A 130 17.13 -11.42 -15.23
C GLU A 130 18.59 -11.50 -14.76
N LYS A 131 18.84 -11.49 -13.44
CA LYS A 131 20.19 -11.38 -12.84
C LYS A 131 20.46 -12.40 -11.74
N LEU A 132 19.64 -13.45 -11.62
CA LEU A 132 19.80 -14.46 -10.58
C LEU A 132 21.21 -15.08 -10.60
N PRO A 133 21.84 -15.25 -9.44
CA PRO A 133 23.04 -16.10 -9.32
C PRO A 133 22.81 -17.52 -9.83
N LYS A 134 23.86 -18.19 -10.25
CA LYS A 134 23.79 -19.47 -10.98
C LYS A 134 23.07 -20.58 -10.21
N HIS A 135 23.23 -20.61 -8.89
CA HIS A 135 22.67 -21.66 -8.02
C HIS A 135 21.51 -21.15 -7.17
N THR A 136 20.83 -20.11 -7.67
CA THR A 136 19.69 -19.50 -7.00
C THR A 136 18.41 -19.80 -7.74
N HIS A 137 17.39 -20.26 -7.01
CA HIS A 137 16.08 -20.58 -7.55
C HIS A 137 14.98 -19.86 -6.79
N GLN A 138 14.07 -19.21 -7.52
CA GLN A 138 12.86 -18.66 -6.90
C GLN A 138 11.91 -19.80 -6.57
N LEU A 139 11.52 -19.89 -5.29
CA LEU A 139 10.62 -20.91 -4.77
C LEU A 139 9.16 -20.44 -4.76
N ALA A 140 8.94 -19.19 -4.33
CA ALA A 140 7.59 -18.65 -4.19
C ALA A 140 7.54 -17.14 -4.42
N PHE A 141 6.34 -16.67 -4.76
CA PHE A 141 5.94 -15.28 -4.76
C PHE A 141 4.60 -15.17 -4.02
N VAL A 142 4.61 -14.57 -2.83
CA VAL A 142 3.44 -14.47 -1.96
C VAL A 142 3.20 -13.01 -1.62
N HIS A 143 2.19 -12.40 -2.24
CA HIS A 143 1.84 -10.98 -2.09
C HIS A 143 2.98 -10.01 -2.46
N ASP A 144 3.79 -9.62 -1.49
CA ASP A 144 4.91 -8.68 -1.55
C ASP A 144 6.24 -9.34 -1.14
N GLU A 145 6.26 -10.66 -1.02
CA GLU A 145 7.42 -11.45 -0.60
C GLU A 145 7.87 -12.39 -1.73
N LEU A 146 9.19 -12.39 -2.00
CA LEU A 146 9.85 -13.35 -2.87
C LEU A 146 10.69 -14.29 -2.01
N GLN A 147 10.54 -15.60 -2.22
CA GLN A 147 11.29 -16.63 -1.52
C GLN A 147 12.22 -17.34 -2.49
N PHE A 148 13.45 -17.55 -2.06
CA PHE A 148 14.51 -18.16 -2.85
C PHE A 148 15.25 -19.23 -2.05
N GLU A 149 15.82 -20.20 -2.77
CA GLU A 149 16.92 -21.01 -2.26
C GLU A 149 18.20 -20.64 -3.00
N THR A 150 19.32 -20.67 -2.30
CA THR A 150 20.65 -20.37 -2.86
C THR A 150 21.76 -21.04 -2.06
N ASN A 151 22.94 -21.14 -2.64
CA ASN A 151 24.14 -21.55 -1.92
C ASN A 151 24.57 -20.48 -0.92
N LYS A 152 25.24 -20.91 0.18
CA LYS A 152 25.68 -19.99 1.24
C LYS A 152 26.58 -18.87 0.73
N GLU A 153 27.40 -19.17 -0.26
CA GLU A 153 28.34 -18.23 -0.87
C GLU A 153 27.63 -17.13 -1.66
N GLU A 154 26.41 -17.38 -2.17
CA GLU A 154 25.65 -16.44 -2.99
C GLU A 154 24.60 -15.65 -2.19
N VAL A 155 24.47 -15.87 -0.87
CA VAL A 155 23.41 -15.24 -0.04
C VAL A 155 23.52 -13.72 -0.04
N GLU A 156 24.71 -13.16 0.17
CA GLU A 156 24.88 -11.71 0.26
C GLU A 156 24.70 -11.04 -1.12
N ASP A 157 25.14 -11.67 -2.19
CA ASP A 157 24.91 -11.20 -3.55
C ASP A 157 23.40 -11.21 -3.90
N LEU A 158 22.70 -12.25 -3.48
CA LEU A 158 21.24 -12.34 -3.66
C LEU A 158 20.50 -11.27 -2.86
N LYS A 159 20.86 -11.04 -1.59
CA LYS A 159 20.26 -9.97 -0.78
C LYS A 159 20.43 -8.62 -1.43
N PHE A 160 21.66 -8.30 -1.84
CA PHE A 160 21.96 -7.06 -2.55
C PHE A 160 21.14 -6.91 -3.84
N LEU A 161 21.04 -7.99 -4.64
CA LEU A 161 20.25 -8.02 -5.85
C LEU A 161 18.76 -7.75 -5.58
N LEU A 162 18.18 -8.38 -4.55
CA LEU A 162 16.78 -8.22 -4.17
C LEU A 162 16.48 -6.77 -3.79
N GLU A 163 17.31 -6.17 -2.95
CA GLU A 163 17.12 -4.79 -2.49
C GLU A 163 17.31 -3.78 -3.64
N LEU A 164 18.35 -3.94 -4.44
CA LEU A 164 18.61 -3.08 -5.60
C LEU A 164 17.48 -3.13 -6.62
N THR A 165 17.01 -4.33 -6.95
CA THR A 165 15.96 -4.50 -7.97
C THR A 165 14.57 -4.03 -7.49
N ALA A 166 14.32 -4.02 -6.19
CA ALA A 166 13.12 -3.39 -5.64
C ALA A 166 13.09 -1.88 -5.93
N VAL A 167 14.22 -1.19 -5.69
CA VAL A 167 14.37 0.23 -6.05
C VAL A 167 14.16 0.44 -7.55
N GLN A 168 14.83 -0.37 -8.39
CA GLN A 168 14.72 -0.30 -9.86
C GLN A 168 13.28 -0.53 -10.34
N ALA A 169 12.50 -1.37 -9.67
CA ALA A 169 11.09 -1.57 -10.01
C ALA A 169 10.25 -0.31 -9.78
N GLY A 170 10.52 0.42 -8.71
CA GLY A 170 9.91 1.73 -8.44
C GLY A 170 10.30 2.78 -9.47
N GLU A 171 11.58 2.86 -9.82
CA GLU A 171 12.12 3.77 -10.82
C GLU A 171 11.55 3.52 -12.23
N PHE A 172 11.39 2.25 -12.60
CA PHE A 172 10.78 1.85 -13.87
C PHE A 172 9.39 2.47 -14.06
N TYR A 173 8.59 2.52 -13.00
CA TYR A 173 7.27 3.15 -13.01
C TYR A 173 7.31 4.65 -12.64
N LYS A 174 8.48 5.25 -12.51
CA LYS A 174 8.67 6.67 -12.17
C LYS A 174 7.90 7.07 -10.90
N LEU A 175 7.93 6.20 -9.89
CA LEU A 175 7.31 6.49 -8.62
C LEU A 175 8.06 7.63 -7.93
N ARG A 176 7.30 8.54 -7.30
CA ARG A 176 7.88 9.67 -6.55
C ARG A 176 8.35 9.29 -5.14
N CYS A 177 8.01 8.09 -4.70
CA CYS A 177 8.49 7.48 -3.47
C CYS A 177 9.33 6.26 -3.83
N PRO A 178 10.56 6.10 -3.32
CA PRO A 178 11.34 4.90 -3.56
C PRO A 178 10.64 3.66 -3.00
N ILE A 179 10.75 2.55 -3.71
CA ILE A 179 10.37 1.24 -3.20
C ILE A 179 11.62 0.62 -2.57
N ALA A 180 11.45 0.00 -1.41
CA ALA A 180 12.50 -0.71 -0.71
C ALA A 180 12.05 -2.14 -0.37
N ALA A 181 12.99 -3.03 -0.23
CA ALA A 181 12.81 -4.38 0.31
C ALA A 181 13.83 -4.63 1.39
N GLU A 182 13.52 -5.52 2.32
CA GLU A 182 14.44 -6.05 3.32
C GLU A 182 14.65 -7.54 3.04
N SER A 183 15.90 -7.97 3.09
CA SER A 183 16.28 -9.36 2.83
C SER A 183 16.66 -10.06 4.12
N GLN A 184 16.14 -11.28 4.33
CA GLN A 184 16.46 -12.11 5.46
C GLN A 184 16.90 -13.50 4.98
N SER A 185 17.84 -14.12 5.66
CA SER A 185 18.27 -15.51 5.42
C SER A 185 18.04 -16.33 6.68
N GLY A 186 17.56 -17.55 6.51
CA GLY A 186 17.38 -18.56 7.57
C GLY A 186 18.48 -19.59 7.56
#